data_0631269fa2f79aa57520e6a37904575e
#
_entry.id   0631269fa2f79aa57520e6a37904575e
#
_cell.length_a   1.000
_cell.length_b   1.000
_cell.length_c   1.000
_cell.angle_alpha   90.00
_cell.angle_beta   90.00
_cell.angle_gamma   90.00
#
_symmetry.space_group_name_H-M   'P 1'
#
loop_
_entity.id
_entity.type
_entity.pdbx_description
1 polymer ?
#
loop_
_entity_poly.entity_id
_entity_poly.type
_entity_poly.pdbx_seq_one_letter_code
_entity_poly.pdbx_strand_id
1 'polypeptide(L)'
;PLQMWDLNRAESALLRPGYKVRFTDAGPLPAGGLPAPSVPASAATPTGAYLEIMTPGLHSVLQDMGRPGQTGQGVSRSGALDLGALRAANRAVGNRSDMACVESVLGGLSFVCHGRAVIAVTGAQTPVTITNASGLQWQASNYQPIELDEGDRVSLGSPLAGLRSYLAIRGGFEVTPVPGSPSTDTLAQVGPPALAVRDPPGSTTL
;
A
#
# COMPACT_ATOMS: atom_id res chain seq x y z
N PRO A 1 16.36 -12.24 -21.68
CA PRO A 1 16.63 -11.64 -20.38
C PRO A 1 16.86 -12.73 -19.33
N LEU A 2 17.86 -12.55 -18.47
CA LEU A 2 18.16 -13.48 -17.40
C LEU A 2 17.12 -13.31 -16.29
N GLN A 3 16.41 -14.37 -15.94
CA GLN A 3 15.43 -14.33 -14.85
C GLN A 3 16.18 -14.41 -13.52
N MET A 4 16.26 -13.28 -12.81
CA MET A 4 16.99 -13.16 -11.55
C MET A 4 16.30 -13.86 -10.40
N TRP A 5 14.97 -13.96 -10.45
CA TRP A 5 14.11 -14.57 -9.44
C TRP A 5 13.09 -15.50 -10.08
N ASP A 6 12.93 -16.70 -9.52
CA ASP A 6 11.98 -17.70 -10.00
C ASP A 6 11.57 -18.63 -8.86
N LEU A 7 10.29 -18.60 -8.49
CA LEU A 7 9.73 -19.40 -7.40
C LEU A 7 9.70 -20.91 -7.71
N ASN A 8 9.83 -21.29 -8.99
CA ASN A 8 9.83 -22.69 -9.39
C ASN A 8 11.24 -23.34 -9.30
N ARG A 9 12.28 -22.56 -8.99
CA ARG A 9 13.61 -23.12 -8.71
C ARG A 9 13.70 -23.59 -7.26
N ALA A 10 14.49 -24.62 -7.02
CA ALA A 10 14.83 -25.03 -5.65
C ALA A 10 15.38 -23.87 -4.82
N GLU A 11 16.03 -22.94 -5.50
CA GLU A 11 16.50 -21.68 -4.95
C GLU A 11 16.03 -20.54 -5.84
N SER A 12 15.10 -19.75 -5.31
CA SER A 12 14.39 -18.71 -6.07
C SER A 12 15.32 -17.62 -6.60
N ALA A 13 16.33 -17.21 -5.80
CA ALA A 13 17.30 -16.21 -6.21
C ALA A 13 18.42 -16.80 -7.04
N LEU A 14 18.71 -16.21 -8.21
CA LEU A 14 19.85 -16.61 -9.05
C LEU A 14 21.19 -16.24 -8.40
N LEU A 15 21.25 -15.10 -7.72
CA LEU A 15 22.44 -14.61 -7.03
C LEU A 15 22.21 -14.70 -5.52
N ARG A 16 23.24 -15.16 -4.81
CA ARG A 16 23.19 -15.35 -3.36
C ARG A 16 24.28 -14.57 -2.65
N PRO A 17 24.12 -14.31 -1.35
CA PRO A 17 25.20 -13.78 -0.53
C PRO A 17 26.47 -14.63 -0.68
N GLY A 18 27.60 -13.97 -0.87
CA GLY A 18 28.89 -14.61 -1.06
C GLY A 18 29.25 -14.97 -2.51
N TYR A 19 28.31 -14.89 -3.47
CA TYR A 19 28.64 -15.09 -4.88
C TYR A 19 29.50 -13.96 -5.41
N LYS A 20 30.55 -14.33 -6.17
CA LYS A 20 31.34 -13.37 -6.93
C LYS A 20 30.67 -13.17 -8.29
N VAL A 21 30.26 -11.94 -8.59
CA VAL A 21 29.57 -11.57 -9.83
C VAL A 21 30.53 -10.78 -10.71
N ARG A 22 30.59 -11.13 -11.99
CA ARG A 22 31.31 -10.38 -13.02
C ARG A 22 30.33 -9.93 -14.10
N PHE A 23 30.29 -8.67 -14.37
CA PHE A 23 29.56 -8.13 -15.52
C PHE A 23 30.48 -8.15 -16.73
N THR A 24 29.96 -8.64 -17.83
CA THR A 24 30.63 -8.60 -19.14
C THR A 24 29.73 -7.88 -20.11
N ASP A 25 30.35 -7.08 -21.00
CA ASP A 25 29.61 -6.43 -22.08
C ASP A 25 29.05 -7.52 -23.03
N ALA A 26 27.74 -7.54 -23.17
CA ALA A 26 27.03 -8.50 -24.04
C ALA A 26 26.87 -7.95 -25.48
N GLY A 27 27.45 -6.78 -25.78
CA GLY A 27 27.29 -6.12 -27.06
C GLY A 27 25.96 -5.34 -27.20
N PRO A 28 25.61 -4.92 -28.40
CA PRO A 28 24.39 -4.13 -28.63
C PRO A 28 23.13 -4.93 -28.28
N LEU A 29 22.15 -4.21 -27.73
CA LEU A 29 20.84 -4.79 -27.40
C LEU A 29 20.18 -5.39 -28.67
N PRO A 30 19.40 -6.47 -28.53
CA PRO A 30 18.61 -7.02 -29.63
C PRO A 30 17.73 -5.93 -30.29
N ALA A 31 17.54 -5.97 -31.58
CA ALA A 31 16.78 -4.97 -32.33
C ALA A 31 15.34 -4.75 -31.84
N GLY A 32 14.78 -5.64 -31.04
CA GLY A 32 13.47 -5.52 -30.39
C GLY A 32 13.46 -4.82 -29.03
N GLY A 33 14.61 -4.38 -28.53
CA GLY A 33 14.72 -3.82 -27.18
C GLY A 33 14.50 -4.86 -26.07
N LEU A 34 14.49 -4.40 -24.82
CA LEU A 34 14.05 -5.21 -23.68
C LEU A 34 12.51 -5.23 -23.64
N PRO A 35 11.87 -6.36 -23.32
CA PRO A 35 10.44 -6.37 -23.14
C PRO A 35 10.06 -5.30 -22.10
N ALA A 36 9.10 -4.46 -22.44
CA ALA A 36 8.57 -3.50 -21.48
C ALA A 36 8.08 -4.24 -20.23
N PRO A 37 8.30 -3.67 -19.02
CA PRO A 37 7.71 -4.25 -17.84
C PRO A 37 6.19 -4.35 -18.07
N SER A 38 5.63 -5.55 -17.88
CA SER A 38 4.19 -5.74 -17.93
C SER A 38 3.59 -4.96 -16.75
N VAL A 39 3.00 -3.81 -17.05
CA VAL A 39 2.12 -3.15 -16.09
C VAL A 39 0.91 -4.06 -15.95
N PRO A 40 0.56 -4.53 -14.75
CA PRO A 40 -0.67 -5.29 -14.59
C PRO A 40 -1.83 -4.45 -15.13
N ALA A 41 -2.70 -5.07 -15.91
CA ALA A 41 -3.89 -4.40 -16.42
C ALA A 41 -4.63 -3.77 -15.23
N SER A 42 -5.15 -2.56 -15.44
CA SER A 42 -5.99 -1.88 -14.45
C SER A 42 -7.00 -2.88 -13.89
N ALA A 43 -6.96 -3.09 -12.59
CA ALA A 43 -7.92 -3.97 -11.94
C ALA A 43 -9.34 -3.47 -12.27
N ALA A 44 -10.27 -4.39 -12.51
CA ALA A 44 -11.67 -4.04 -12.64
C ALA A 44 -12.12 -3.25 -11.40
N THR A 45 -13.02 -2.28 -11.58
CA THR A 45 -13.58 -1.52 -10.46
C THR A 45 -14.14 -2.50 -9.42
N PRO A 46 -13.75 -2.39 -8.15
CA PRO A 46 -14.26 -3.27 -7.11
C PRO A 46 -15.80 -3.20 -7.03
N THR A 47 -16.43 -4.30 -6.68
CA THR A 47 -17.90 -4.36 -6.50
C THR A 47 -18.37 -3.89 -5.12
N GLY A 48 -17.44 -3.77 -4.15
CA GLY A 48 -17.67 -3.29 -2.79
C GLY A 48 -17.12 -1.87 -2.56
N ALA A 49 -17.00 -1.47 -1.29
CA ALA A 49 -16.36 -0.21 -0.94
C ALA A 49 -14.89 -0.19 -1.41
N TYR A 50 -14.43 0.95 -1.89
CA TYR A 50 -13.03 1.13 -2.30
C TYR A 50 -12.57 2.58 -2.16
N LEU A 51 -11.26 2.76 -2.13
CA LEU A 51 -10.63 4.08 -2.14
C LEU A 51 -10.04 4.32 -3.54
N GLU A 52 -10.51 5.34 -4.21
CA GLU A 52 -9.94 5.81 -5.48
C GLU A 52 -8.79 6.78 -5.18
N ILE A 53 -7.56 6.38 -5.49
CA ILE A 53 -6.39 7.20 -5.21
C ILE A 53 -6.27 8.31 -6.24
N MET A 54 -6.48 9.55 -5.81
CA MET A 54 -6.34 10.75 -6.64
C MET A 54 -4.88 11.17 -6.77
N THR A 55 -4.16 11.14 -5.65
CA THR A 55 -2.73 11.47 -5.60
C THR A 55 -2.05 10.54 -4.59
N PRO A 56 -1.02 9.79 -4.98
CA PRO A 56 -0.30 8.92 -4.06
C PRO A 56 0.66 9.69 -3.14
N GLY A 57 0.81 10.99 -3.31
CA GLY A 57 1.81 11.78 -2.62
C GLY A 57 3.22 11.51 -3.16
N LEU A 58 4.24 11.86 -2.35
CA LEU A 58 5.64 11.63 -2.72
C LEU A 58 5.95 10.14 -2.84
N HIS A 59 5.48 9.34 -1.89
CA HIS A 59 5.68 7.89 -1.86
C HIS A 59 4.65 7.27 -0.94
N SER A 60 3.83 6.40 -1.47
CA SER A 60 2.85 5.62 -0.71
C SER A 60 2.91 4.16 -1.16
N VAL A 61 3.00 3.27 -0.20
CA VAL A 61 3.11 1.82 -0.42
C VAL A 61 2.29 1.07 0.61
N LEU A 62 1.84 -0.12 0.26
CA LEU A 62 1.29 -1.04 1.24
C LEU A 62 2.42 -1.62 2.10
N GLN A 63 2.23 -1.59 3.40
CA GLN A 63 3.16 -2.17 4.38
C GLN A 63 2.39 -2.93 5.45
N ASP A 64 2.91 -4.09 5.81
CA ASP A 64 2.46 -4.90 6.95
C ASP A 64 3.62 -5.15 7.93
N MET A 65 3.64 -6.29 8.58
CA MET A 65 4.74 -6.69 9.48
C MET A 65 6.02 -7.13 8.74
N GLY A 66 5.96 -7.20 7.40
CA GLY A 66 7.06 -7.64 6.54
C GLY A 66 7.24 -9.16 6.49
N ARG A 67 8.36 -9.59 5.89
CA ARG A 67 8.70 -10.99 5.58
C ARG A 67 9.91 -11.46 6.36
N PRO A 68 9.79 -11.75 7.67
CA PRO A 68 10.93 -12.25 8.45
C PRO A 68 11.37 -13.62 7.90
N GLY A 69 12.69 -13.85 7.90
CA GLY A 69 13.26 -15.16 7.52
C GLY A 69 13.48 -15.38 6.02
N GLN A 70 13.09 -14.44 5.14
CA GLN A 70 13.22 -14.59 3.68
C GLN A 70 14.54 -14.04 3.11
N THR A 71 15.39 -13.43 3.94
CA THR A 71 16.64 -12.79 3.49
C THR A 71 17.59 -13.76 2.81
N GLY A 72 17.63 -15.03 3.25
CA GLY A 72 18.45 -16.09 2.62
C GLY A 72 18.02 -16.41 1.18
N GLN A 73 16.80 -16.06 0.80
CA GLN A 73 16.26 -16.21 -0.56
C GLN A 73 16.43 -14.95 -1.41
N GLY A 74 17.13 -13.92 -0.90
CA GLY A 74 17.31 -12.65 -1.59
C GLY A 74 16.06 -11.75 -1.54
N VAL A 75 15.08 -12.06 -0.67
CA VAL A 75 13.89 -11.23 -0.48
C VAL A 75 14.12 -10.28 0.68
N SER A 76 13.89 -9.00 0.44
CA SER A 76 13.94 -7.97 1.47
C SER A 76 12.91 -8.26 2.57
N ARG A 77 13.29 -7.99 3.83
CA ARG A 77 12.36 -8.09 4.95
C ARG A 77 11.13 -7.22 4.75
N SER A 78 11.31 -6.02 4.15
CA SER A 78 10.24 -5.03 4.00
C SER A 78 9.46 -4.79 5.31
N GLY A 79 8.21 -4.39 5.24
CA GLY A 79 7.38 -4.09 6.39
C GLY A 79 7.44 -2.62 6.79
N ALA A 80 6.46 -2.21 7.57
CA ALA A 80 6.35 -0.83 8.04
C ALA A 80 7.57 -0.39 8.83
N LEU A 81 8.01 0.83 8.61
CA LEU A 81 9.15 1.39 9.36
C LEU A 81 8.77 1.62 10.83
N ASP A 82 7.57 2.15 11.08
CA ASP A 82 7.01 2.32 12.43
C ASP A 82 5.89 1.30 12.68
N LEU A 83 6.29 0.15 13.21
CA LEU A 83 5.36 -0.92 13.58
C LEU A 83 4.37 -0.52 14.69
N GLY A 84 4.76 0.45 15.54
CA GLY A 84 3.89 1.00 16.59
C GLY A 84 2.72 1.76 15.98
N ALA A 85 3.01 2.65 15.03
CA ALA A 85 2.01 3.44 14.32
C ALA A 85 1.09 2.54 13.47
N LEU A 86 1.65 1.57 12.72
CA LEU A 86 0.86 0.60 11.95
C LEU A 86 -0.15 -0.14 12.83
N ARG A 87 0.31 -0.67 13.98
CA ARG A 87 -0.56 -1.38 14.93
C ARG A 87 -1.62 -0.45 15.53
N ALA A 88 -1.26 0.81 15.79
CA ALA A 88 -2.20 1.80 16.31
C ALA A 88 -3.31 2.12 15.30
N ALA A 89 -2.96 2.30 14.00
CA ALA A 89 -3.91 2.52 12.93
C ALA A 89 -4.94 1.37 12.84
N ASN A 90 -4.43 0.14 12.82
CA ASN A 90 -5.29 -1.05 12.76
C ASN A 90 -6.21 -1.17 13.98
N ARG A 91 -5.69 -0.94 15.19
CA ARG A 91 -6.51 -0.96 16.41
C ARG A 91 -7.60 0.11 16.40
N ALA A 92 -7.30 1.31 15.90
CA ALA A 92 -8.27 2.41 15.84
C ALA A 92 -9.50 2.06 15.00
N VAL A 93 -9.35 1.26 13.94
CA VAL A 93 -10.47 0.80 13.10
C VAL A 93 -11.00 -0.59 13.48
N GLY A 94 -10.48 -1.22 14.54
CA GLY A 94 -10.92 -2.54 14.99
C GLY A 94 -10.35 -3.73 14.20
N ASN A 95 -9.26 -3.53 13.49
CA ASN A 95 -8.57 -4.59 12.75
C ASN A 95 -7.61 -5.38 13.65
N ARG A 96 -7.18 -6.55 13.15
CA ARG A 96 -5.98 -7.21 13.68
C ARG A 96 -4.78 -6.29 13.50
N SER A 97 -3.91 -6.23 14.49
CA SER A 97 -2.78 -5.28 14.53
C SER A 97 -1.68 -5.53 13.49
N ASP A 98 -1.71 -6.65 12.80
CA ASP A 98 -0.75 -7.08 11.78
C ASP A 98 -1.21 -6.86 10.33
N MET A 99 -2.42 -6.32 10.14
CA MET A 99 -2.96 -6.08 8.80
C MET A 99 -2.19 -4.96 8.08
N ALA A 100 -2.18 -5.05 6.74
CA ALA A 100 -1.53 -4.07 5.90
C ALA A 100 -2.21 -2.69 6.01
N CYS A 101 -1.38 -1.65 6.04
CA CYS A 101 -1.76 -0.25 5.95
C CYS A 101 -1.09 0.40 4.75
N VAL A 102 -1.61 1.52 4.30
CA VAL A 102 -0.86 2.40 3.39
C VAL A 102 0.12 3.22 4.23
N GLU A 103 1.43 3.03 4.01
CA GLU A 103 2.49 3.89 4.54
C GLU A 103 2.74 5.01 3.55
N SER A 104 2.51 6.26 3.96
CA SER A 104 2.73 7.47 3.15
C SER A 104 3.84 8.32 3.74
N VAL A 105 4.74 8.81 2.89
CA VAL A 105 5.89 9.64 3.28
C VAL A 105 5.63 11.10 2.96
N LEU A 106 5.81 11.98 3.95
CA LEU A 106 5.69 13.45 3.83
C LEU A 106 4.29 13.95 3.41
N GLY A 107 3.25 13.13 3.52
CA GLY A 107 1.88 13.50 3.16
C GLY A 107 1.63 13.54 1.65
N GLY A 108 0.62 14.31 1.24
CA GLY A 108 0.23 14.45 -0.17
C GLY A 108 -0.63 13.31 -0.72
N LEU A 109 -0.89 12.26 0.06
CA LEU A 109 -1.85 11.22 -0.30
C LEU A 109 -3.25 11.81 -0.29
N SER A 110 -4.01 11.62 -1.37
CA SER A 110 -5.43 11.95 -1.43
C SER A 110 -6.22 10.89 -2.17
N PHE A 111 -7.47 10.69 -1.75
CA PHE A 111 -8.36 9.69 -2.32
C PHE A 111 -9.83 10.09 -2.17
N VAL A 112 -10.69 9.45 -2.95
CA VAL A 112 -12.15 9.50 -2.82
C VAL A 112 -12.63 8.16 -2.27
N CYS A 113 -13.55 8.21 -1.31
CA CYS A 113 -14.22 7.04 -0.78
C CYS A 113 -15.43 6.69 -1.65
N HIS A 114 -15.50 5.45 -2.09
CA HIS A 114 -16.67 4.87 -2.75
C HIS A 114 -17.28 3.82 -1.83
N GLY A 115 -18.58 3.98 -1.54
CA GLY A 115 -19.25 3.24 -0.50
C GLY A 115 -19.03 3.89 0.89
N ARG A 116 -19.29 3.12 1.95
CA ARG A 116 -19.05 3.56 3.32
C ARG A 116 -17.82 2.88 3.88
N ALA A 117 -16.98 3.64 4.56
CA ALA A 117 -15.75 3.14 5.14
C ALA A 117 -15.46 3.77 6.50
N VAL A 118 -14.63 3.10 7.30
CA VAL A 118 -14.03 3.68 8.52
C VAL A 118 -12.52 3.57 8.38
N ILE A 119 -11.86 4.71 8.44
CA ILE A 119 -10.39 4.79 8.35
C ILE A 119 -9.77 5.29 9.65
N ALA A 120 -8.47 5.14 9.78
CA ALA A 120 -7.67 5.85 10.77
C ALA A 120 -6.31 6.20 10.18
N VAL A 121 -5.79 7.38 10.56
CA VAL A 121 -4.45 7.84 10.21
C VAL A 121 -3.63 7.98 11.49
N THR A 122 -2.42 7.39 11.48
CA THR A 122 -1.50 7.41 12.61
C THR A 122 -0.06 7.68 12.14
N GLY A 123 0.89 7.73 13.06
CA GLY A 123 2.29 7.99 12.78
C GLY A 123 2.60 9.49 12.84
N ALA A 124 3.05 10.08 11.74
CA ALA A 124 3.35 11.51 11.67
C ALA A 124 2.12 12.37 12.02
N GLN A 125 2.35 13.50 12.67
CA GLN A 125 1.31 14.49 12.95
C GLN A 125 0.92 15.21 11.66
N THR A 126 0.03 14.59 10.89
CA THR A 126 -0.38 15.01 9.56
C THR A 126 -1.78 15.58 9.61
N PRO A 127 -2.04 16.79 9.07
CA PRO A 127 -3.39 17.30 8.89
C PRO A 127 -4.20 16.36 8.01
N VAL A 128 -5.35 15.90 8.48
CA VAL A 128 -6.28 15.05 7.73
C VAL A 128 -7.51 15.87 7.41
N THR A 129 -7.64 16.30 6.17
CA THR A 129 -8.75 17.11 5.69
C THR A 129 -9.76 16.21 4.97
N ILE A 130 -11.03 16.32 5.34
CA ILE A 130 -12.14 15.64 4.69
C ILE A 130 -13.01 16.68 4.03
N THR A 131 -13.43 16.41 2.80
CA THR A 131 -14.39 17.23 2.05
C THR A 131 -15.51 16.32 1.58
N ASN A 132 -16.72 16.52 2.04
CA ASN A 132 -17.85 15.69 1.61
C ASN A 132 -18.36 16.06 0.21
N ALA A 133 -19.30 15.25 -0.30
CA ALA A 133 -19.89 15.46 -1.62
C ALA A 133 -20.59 16.85 -1.77
N SER A 134 -21.03 17.48 -0.69
CA SER A 134 -21.61 18.85 -0.70
C SER A 134 -20.57 19.97 -0.66
N GLY A 135 -19.27 19.64 -0.55
CA GLY A 135 -18.18 20.59 -0.47
C GLY A 135 -17.87 21.09 0.96
N LEU A 136 -18.58 20.59 1.99
CA LEU A 136 -18.25 20.91 3.37
C LEU A 136 -16.91 20.27 3.75
N GLN A 137 -16.05 21.05 4.39
CA GLN A 137 -14.70 20.65 4.75
C GLN A 137 -14.48 20.72 6.26
N TRP A 138 -13.79 19.71 6.81
CA TRP A 138 -13.36 19.69 8.20
C TRP A 138 -12.03 18.96 8.39
N GLN A 139 -11.42 19.12 9.56
CA GLN A 139 -10.21 18.43 9.97
C GLN A 139 -10.58 17.24 10.87
N ALA A 140 -10.01 16.09 10.57
CA ALA A 140 -10.12 14.90 11.41
C ALA A 140 -8.88 14.71 12.28
N SER A 141 -9.07 14.06 13.43
CA SER A 141 -7.99 13.78 14.37
C SER A 141 -7.22 12.51 13.99
N ASN A 142 -5.90 12.58 14.10
CA ASN A 142 -5.05 11.41 14.01
C ASN A 142 -5.34 10.45 15.19
N TYR A 143 -5.08 9.15 15.00
CA TYR A 143 -5.27 8.08 15.99
C TYR A 143 -6.73 7.84 16.42
N GLN A 144 -7.70 8.39 15.69
CA GLN A 144 -9.13 8.20 15.91
C GLN A 144 -9.78 7.56 14.68
N PRO A 145 -10.86 6.77 14.86
CA PRO A 145 -11.65 6.30 13.74
C PRO A 145 -12.36 7.47 13.06
N ILE A 146 -12.35 7.47 11.75
CA ILE A 146 -12.97 8.50 10.89
C ILE A 146 -13.96 7.78 9.98
N GLU A 147 -15.22 8.10 10.10
CA GLU A 147 -16.28 7.57 9.23
C GLU A 147 -16.32 8.37 7.93
N LEU A 148 -16.44 7.65 6.82
CA LEU A 148 -16.53 8.21 5.48
C LEU A 148 -17.77 7.65 4.79
N ASP A 149 -18.45 8.52 4.05
CA ASP A 149 -19.56 8.18 3.18
C ASP A 149 -19.15 8.23 1.70
N GLU A 150 -20.08 7.81 0.82
CA GLU A 150 -19.89 7.87 -0.64
C GLU A 150 -19.52 9.28 -1.10
N GLY A 151 -18.44 9.39 -1.87
CA GLY A 151 -17.96 10.64 -2.45
C GLY A 151 -17.10 11.51 -1.52
N ASP A 152 -16.88 11.10 -0.27
CA ASP A 152 -16.00 11.82 0.64
C ASP A 152 -14.56 11.80 0.12
N ARG A 153 -13.97 12.97 0.02
CA ARG A 153 -12.57 13.15 -0.37
C ARG A 153 -11.71 13.38 0.87
N VAL A 154 -10.67 12.58 0.99
CA VAL A 154 -9.67 12.69 2.07
C VAL A 154 -8.35 13.17 1.50
N SER A 155 -7.70 14.10 2.19
CA SER A 155 -6.36 14.60 1.84
C SER A 155 -5.47 14.63 3.08
N LEU A 156 -4.29 14.04 2.98
CA LEU A 156 -3.24 14.11 3.99
C LEU A 156 -2.30 15.26 3.63
N GLY A 157 -2.31 16.32 4.44
CA GLY A 157 -1.40 17.45 4.27
C GLY A 157 0.06 17.13 4.62
N SER A 158 0.93 18.12 4.50
CA SER A 158 2.32 17.97 4.94
C SER A 158 2.37 17.79 6.46
N PRO A 159 3.13 16.82 6.98
CA PRO A 159 3.20 16.59 8.41
C PRO A 159 3.86 17.75 9.15
N LEU A 160 3.30 18.10 10.31
CA LEU A 160 3.86 19.08 11.24
C LEU A 160 5.02 18.50 12.05
N ALA A 161 5.00 17.18 12.28
CA ALA A 161 6.04 16.41 12.95
C ALA A 161 6.03 14.96 12.49
N GLY A 162 7.21 14.34 12.37
CA GLY A 162 7.37 12.99 11.85
C GLY A 162 7.43 12.98 10.31
N LEU A 163 7.64 11.79 9.74
CA LEU A 163 7.84 11.63 8.30
C LEU A 163 6.81 10.70 7.65
N ARG A 164 6.34 9.70 8.39
CA ARG A 164 5.48 8.62 7.87
C ARG A 164 4.15 8.58 8.56
N SER A 165 3.11 8.50 7.76
CA SER A 165 1.74 8.28 8.20
C SER A 165 1.26 6.91 7.73
N TYR A 166 0.40 6.29 8.52
CA TYR A 166 -0.19 4.98 8.26
C TYR A 166 -1.69 5.12 8.18
N LEU A 167 -2.25 4.78 7.02
CA LEU A 167 -3.69 4.74 6.79
C LEU A 167 -4.16 3.29 6.88
N ALA A 168 -5.01 3.00 7.86
CA ALA A 168 -5.77 1.77 7.96
C ALA A 168 -7.22 1.99 7.56
N ILE A 169 -7.87 0.94 7.07
CA ILE A 169 -9.30 0.89 6.79
C ILE A 169 -9.90 -0.31 7.50
N ARG A 170 -11.10 -0.17 8.03
CA ARG A 170 -11.82 -1.29 8.70
C ARG A 170 -12.04 -2.43 7.72
N GLY A 171 -11.70 -3.67 8.13
CA GLY A 171 -11.69 -4.85 7.29
C GLY A 171 -10.37 -5.06 6.56
N GLY A 172 -9.56 -4.02 6.35
CA GLY A 172 -8.29 -4.06 5.63
C GLY A 172 -8.43 -3.87 4.13
N PHE A 173 -7.30 -3.83 3.45
CA PHE A 173 -7.24 -3.75 1.98
C PHE A 173 -7.27 -5.14 1.37
N GLU A 174 -7.98 -5.27 0.24
CA GLU A 174 -7.95 -6.49 -0.57
C GLU A 174 -6.69 -6.46 -1.44
N VAL A 175 -5.68 -7.19 -1.03
CA VAL A 175 -4.39 -7.26 -1.71
C VAL A 175 -3.92 -8.71 -1.80
N THR A 176 -3.31 -9.06 -2.92
CA THR A 176 -2.69 -10.39 -3.10
C THR A 176 -1.27 -10.35 -2.57
N PRO A 177 -0.95 -11.07 -1.49
CA PRO A 177 0.40 -11.05 -0.93
C PRO A 177 1.40 -11.73 -1.87
N VAL A 178 2.57 -11.13 -2.08
CA VAL A 178 3.69 -11.67 -2.87
C VAL A 178 5.00 -11.53 -2.09
N PRO A 179 5.76 -12.57 -1.90
CA PRO A 179 5.48 -13.90 -1.35
C PRO A 179 5.10 -13.82 0.13
N GLY A 180 3.83 -13.96 0.43
CA GLY A 180 3.30 -14.04 1.79
C GLY A 180 3.07 -12.71 2.53
N SER A 181 3.41 -11.55 1.94
CA SER A 181 3.19 -10.21 2.51
C SER A 181 2.95 -9.20 1.39
N PRO A 182 1.99 -8.27 1.53
CA PRO A 182 1.75 -7.18 0.58
C PRO A 182 2.75 -6.03 0.71
N SER A 183 3.74 -6.13 1.59
CA SER A 183 4.72 -5.06 1.80
C SER A 183 5.47 -4.69 0.52
N THR A 184 5.60 -3.38 0.28
CA THR A 184 6.24 -2.72 -0.86
C THR A 184 5.45 -2.69 -2.17
N ASP A 185 4.20 -3.15 -2.19
CA ASP A 185 3.34 -2.92 -3.34
C ASP A 185 3.03 -1.42 -3.45
N THR A 186 3.59 -0.80 -4.49
CA THR A 186 3.44 0.65 -4.72
C THR A 186 2.02 0.94 -5.17
N LEU A 187 1.43 2.01 -4.65
CA LEU A 187 0.18 2.54 -5.20
C LEU A 187 0.48 3.07 -6.59
N ALA A 188 0.09 2.32 -7.62
CA ALA A 188 0.45 2.60 -8.99
C ALA A 188 -0.17 3.92 -9.47
N GLN A 189 0.61 4.68 -10.27
CA GLN A 189 0.19 5.94 -10.88
C GLN A 189 -0.48 5.78 -12.25
N VAL A 190 -0.90 4.59 -12.63
CA VAL A 190 -1.45 4.31 -13.97
C VAL A 190 -2.94 4.01 -13.87
N GLY A 191 -3.74 5.03 -14.14
CA GLY A 191 -5.20 5.02 -13.97
C GLY A 191 -5.61 5.31 -12.53
N PRO A 192 -6.90 5.46 -12.19
CA PRO A 192 -7.32 5.56 -10.81
C PRO A 192 -7.09 4.21 -10.11
N PRO A 193 -6.05 4.03 -9.31
CA PRO A 193 -5.84 2.80 -8.59
C PRO A 193 -6.91 2.72 -7.50
N ALA A 194 -7.82 1.75 -7.63
CA ALA A 194 -8.81 1.45 -6.63
C ALA A 194 -8.22 0.48 -5.61
N LEU A 195 -8.16 0.89 -4.35
CA LEU A 195 -7.87 0.00 -3.23
C LEU A 195 -9.18 -0.57 -2.72
N ALA A 196 -9.48 -1.79 -3.10
CA ALA A 196 -10.66 -2.49 -2.59
C ALA A 196 -10.56 -2.69 -1.08
N VAL A 197 -11.69 -2.51 -0.40
CA VAL A 197 -11.84 -2.76 1.02
C VAL A 197 -12.34 -4.19 1.20
N ARG A 198 -11.67 -4.95 2.06
CA ARG A 198 -12.14 -6.29 2.42
C ARG A 198 -13.34 -6.15 3.34
N ASP A 199 -14.42 -6.86 3.05
CA ASP A 199 -15.57 -6.90 3.94
C ASP A 199 -15.15 -7.40 5.33
N PRO A 200 -15.55 -6.72 6.41
CA PRO A 200 -15.26 -7.21 7.75
C PRO A 200 -15.96 -8.57 7.97
N PRO A 201 -15.32 -9.52 8.66
CA PRO A 201 -15.92 -10.80 8.96
C PRO A 201 -17.24 -10.59 9.73
N GLY A 202 -18.36 -11.02 9.17
CA GLY A 202 -19.71 -10.88 9.75
C GLY A 202 -20.64 -9.85 9.10
N SER A 203 -20.22 -9.12 8.07
CA SER A 203 -21.15 -8.35 7.25
C SER A 203 -21.90 -9.28 6.29
N THR A 204 -22.99 -9.86 6.78
CA THR A 204 -23.98 -10.47 5.88
C THR A 204 -24.78 -9.32 5.28
N THR A 205 -24.66 -9.12 3.98
CA THR A 205 -25.58 -8.24 3.22
C THR A 205 -26.98 -8.77 3.43
N LEU A 206 -27.84 -8.02 4.14
CA LEU A 206 -29.29 -8.26 4.22
C LEU A 206 -29.94 -7.72 2.95
#